data_20e38766274ccdb9d9f1ed7144178920
#
_entry.id   20e38766274ccdb9d9f1ed7144178920
#
_cell.length_a   1.000
_cell.length_b   1.000
_cell.length_c   1.000
_cell.angle_alpha   90.00
_cell.angle_beta   90.00
_cell.angle_gamma   90.00
#
_symmetry.space_group_name_H-M   'P 1'
#
loop_
_entity.id
_entity.type
_entity.pdbx_description
1 polymer ?
#
loop_
_entity_poly.entity_id
_entity_poly.type
_entity_poly.pdbx_seq_one_letter_code
_entity_poly.pdbx_strand_id
1 'polypeptide(L)'
;MNFDKKLAATLTGTVCFLTAMMAPVSAAMFNFSYSGTSVLDPTDIVTASGTLTTSDYDSATNGYEILDITGIRNDVTIESLLSPGSFLDNDNLLLADSPALSEFGFAYTAGGVSYNVFNTYDYLEIGTPGFYTGYPLSYFSITPIPESSLMLGILSLTVLVAINKRNGRFALKKLNHHNGSVAD
;
A
#
# COMPACT_ATOMS: atom_id res chain seq x y z
N MET A 1 0.31 60.37 22.46
CA MET A 1 0.87 59.69 21.27
C MET A 1 1.17 58.26 21.67
N ASN A 2 0.19 57.37 21.47
CA ASN A 2 0.29 55.96 21.87
C ASN A 2 0.01 55.08 20.62
N PHE A 3 1.05 54.95 19.85
CA PHE A 3 1.15 53.90 18.80
C PHE A 3 2.10 52.89 19.42
N ASP A 4 1.83 51.60 19.36
CA ASP A 4 2.77 50.48 19.51
C ASP A 4 2.27 49.29 20.38
N LYS A 5 0.96 49.09 20.51
CA LYS A 5 0.49 47.88 21.20
C LYS A 5 -0.42 46.94 20.38
N LYS A 6 -0.56 47.12 19.06
CA LYS A 6 -1.46 46.28 18.23
C LYS A 6 -0.76 45.40 17.20
N LEU A 7 0.57 45.40 17.12
CA LEU A 7 1.31 44.63 16.12
C LEU A 7 1.95 43.32 16.62
N ALA A 8 1.84 42.99 17.90
CA ALA A 8 2.51 41.81 18.45
C ALA A 8 1.66 40.52 18.54
N ALA A 9 0.39 40.57 18.17
CA ALA A 9 -0.54 39.41 18.37
C ALA A 9 -0.76 38.54 17.13
N THR A 10 -0.19 38.84 15.97
CA THR A 10 -0.53 38.14 14.72
C THR A 10 0.54 37.15 14.20
N LEU A 11 1.70 37.06 14.88
CA LEU A 11 2.80 36.23 14.37
C LEU A 11 3.02 34.92 15.12
N THR A 12 2.26 34.61 16.16
CA THR A 12 2.46 33.40 16.98
C THR A 12 1.59 32.18 16.53
N GLY A 13 0.71 32.39 15.59
CA GLY A 13 -0.25 31.34 15.15
C GLY A 13 0.23 30.43 14.02
N THR A 14 1.33 30.74 13.33
CA THR A 14 1.66 30.08 12.04
C THR A 14 2.78 29.05 12.16
N VAL A 15 3.49 28.95 13.27
CA VAL A 15 4.66 28.06 13.39
C VAL A 15 4.32 26.66 13.91
N CYS A 16 3.17 26.43 14.51
CA CYS A 16 2.82 25.12 15.10
C CYS A 16 2.22 24.08 14.12
N PHE A 17 2.04 24.40 12.83
CA PHE A 17 1.36 23.47 11.91
C PHE A 17 2.32 22.66 11.00
N LEU A 18 3.61 22.87 11.05
CA LEU A 18 4.57 22.23 10.13
C LEU A 18 5.25 20.98 10.70
N THR A 19 5.04 20.61 11.96
CA THR A 19 5.69 19.44 12.55
C THR A 19 4.83 18.18 12.65
N ALA A 20 3.60 18.19 12.14
CA ALA A 20 2.67 17.08 12.30
C ALA A 20 2.49 16.20 11.05
N MET A 21 3.33 16.30 10.02
CA MET A 21 3.21 15.49 8.81
C MET A 21 4.44 14.61 8.56
N MET A 22 5.03 14.06 9.58
CA MET A 22 5.71 12.77 9.42
C MET A 22 4.67 11.70 9.73
N ALA A 23 3.85 11.36 8.73
CA ALA A 23 3.09 10.12 8.79
C ALA A 23 4.10 8.99 9.07
N PRO A 24 3.82 8.07 9.99
CA PRO A 24 4.65 6.90 10.11
C PRO A 24 4.73 6.26 8.73
N VAL A 25 5.93 5.95 8.29
CA VAL A 25 6.14 5.16 7.10
C VAL A 25 5.38 3.86 7.33
N SER A 26 4.33 3.65 6.59
CA SER A 26 3.45 2.49 6.75
C SER A 26 3.92 1.45 5.77
N ALA A 27 4.23 0.26 6.25
CA ALA A 27 4.55 -0.88 5.40
C ALA A 27 3.50 -0.99 4.28
N ALA A 28 3.94 -1.07 3.03
CA ALA A 28 3.03 -1.16 1.92
C ALA A 28 2.33 -2.54 1.93
N MET A 29 1.08 -2.57 1.54
CA MET A 29 0.29 -3.79 1.48
C MET A 29 -0.16 -4.04 0.04
N PHE A 30 -0.16 -5.30 -0.36
CA PHE A 30 -0.57 -5.73 -1.69
C PHE A 30 -1.53 -6.91 -1.59
N ASN A 31 -2.62 -6.88 -2.36
CA ASN A 31 -3.38 -8.10 -2.63
C ASN A 31 -2.64 -8.93 -3.67
N PHE A 32 -2.58 -10.23 -3.47
CA PHE A 32 -2.14 -11.17 -4.49
C PHE A 32 -3.23 -12.17 -4.82
N SER A 33 -3.22 -12.66 -6.05
CA SER A 33 -4.03 -13.81 -6.46
C SER A 33 -3.39 -14.50 -7.64
N TYR A 34 -3.51 -15.83 -7.69
CA TYR A 34 -3.04 -16.61 -8.82
C TYR A 34 -3.84 -17.90 -9.00
N SER A 35 -3.74 -18.46 -10.19
CA SER A 35 -4.24 -19.80 -10.52
C SER A 35 -3.33 -20.47 -11.54
N GLY A 36 -3.25 -21.79 -11.45
CA GLY A 36 -2.46 -22.61 -12.35
C GLY A 36 -2.96 -24.04 -12.42
N THR A 37 -2.34 -24.82 -13.29
CA THR A 37 -2.70 -26.23 -13.50
C THR A 37 -1.45 -27.07 -13.43
N SER A 38 -1.52 -28.21 -12.77
CA SER A 38 -0.40 -29.15 -12.66
C SER A 38 0.08 -29.59 -14.05
N VAL A 39 1.41 -29.66 -14.22
CA VAL A 39 2.01 -30.24 -15.43
C VAL A 39 1.78 -31.73 -15.57
N LEU A 40 1.48 -32.42 -14.48
CA LEU A 40 1.29 -33.87 -14.43
C LEU A 40 -0.19 -34.28 -14.59
N ASP A 41 -1.10 -33.47 -14.07
CA ASP A 41 -2.54 -33.72 -14.11
C ASP A 41 -3.30 -32.43 -14.41
N PRO A 42 -3.85 -32.28 -15.62
CA PRO A 42 -4.59 -31.08 -16.00
C PRO A 42 -5.91 -30.86 -15.23
N THR A 43 -6.34 -31.83 -14.44
CA THR A 43 -7.50 -31.68 -13.53
C THR A 43 -7.11 -31.18 -12.15
N ASP A 44 -5.81 -31.20 -11.81
CA ASP A 44 -5.28 -30.68 -10.55
C ASP A 44 -4.97 -29.18 -10.72
N ILE A 45 -5.83 -28.35 -10.13
CA ILE A 45 -5.78 -26.90 -10.22
C ILE A 45 -5.34 -26.33 -8.88
N VAL A 46 -4.41 -25.37 -8.95
CA VAL A 46 -4.07 -24.52 -7.82
C VAL A 46 -4.75 -23.16 -7.93
N THR A 47 -5.23 -22.66 -6.80
CA THR A 47 -5.67 -21.28 -6.63
C THR A 47 -5.13 -20.75 -5.30
N ALA A 48 -4.67 -19.49 -5.28
CA ALA A 48 -4.37 -18.83 -4.03
C ALA A 48 -4.69 -17.34 -4.11
N SER A 49 -5.01 -16.79 -2.95
CA SER A 49 -5.25 -15.35 -2.80
C SER A 49 -5.02 -14.89 -1.38
N GLY A 50 -4.65 -13.61 -1.22
CA GLY A 50 -4.39 -13.05 0.10
C GLY A 50 -3.74 -11.69 0.03
N THR A 51 -3.00 -11.35 1.10
CA THR A 51 -2.31 -10.08 1.28
C THR A 51 -0.85 -10.32 1.62
N LEU A 52 0.02 -9.54 0.98
CA LEU A 52 1.44 -9.39 1.30
C LEU A 52 1.62 -8.09 2.07
N THR A 53 2.36 -8.13 3.17
CA THR A 53 2.88 -6.95 3.87
C THR A 53 4.35 -6.81 3.50
N THR A 54 4.78 -5.62 3.09
CA THR A 54 6.15 -5.40 2.61
C THR A 54 6.86 -4.32 3.39
N SER A 55 8.19 -4.27 3.24
CA SER A 55 9.00 -3.11 3.58
C SER A 55 8.63 -1.89 2.73
N ASP A 56 9.25 -0.77 3.03
CA ASP A 56 9.33 0.36 2.10
C ASP A 56 10.06 -0.06 0.82
N TYR A 57 9.81 0.72 -0.25
CA TYR A 57 10.55 0.58 -1.49
C TYR A 57 12.05 0.79 -1.27
N ASP A 58 12.86 -0.18 -1.72
CA ASP A 58 14.31 -0.09 -1.74
C ASP A 58 14.81 0.08 -3.18
N SER A 59 15.46 1.21 -3.44
CA SER A 59 16.02 1.51 -4.75
C SER A 59 17.24 0.64 -5.12
N ALA A 60 17.90 0.01 -4.15
CA ALA A 60 19.02 -0.88 -4.41
C ALA A 60 18.57 -2.21 -5.01
N THR A 61 17.43 -2.71 -4.60
CA THR A 61 16.81 -3.94 -5.11
C THR A 61 15.76 -3.68 -6.18
N ASN A 62 15.37 -2.41 -6.40
CA ASN A 62 14.24 -1.98 -7.23
C ASN A 62 12.94 -2.68 -6.82
N GLY A 63 12.69 -2.82 -5.52
CA GLY A 63 11.57 -3.61 -5.04
C GLY A 63 11.21 -3.40 -3.58
N TYR A 64 10.38 -4.29 -3.10
CA TYR A 64 9.85 -4.34 -1.74
C TYR A 64 10.14 -5.71 -1.16
N GLU A 65 10.76 -5.79 0.02
CA GLU A 65 10.91 -7.05 0.74
C GLU A 65 9.56 -7.47 1.32
N ILE A 66 9.10 -8.69 1.02
CA ILE A 66 7.88 -9.26 1.60
C ILE A 66 8.23 -9.70 3.02
N LEU A 67 7.52 -9.14 4.01
CA LEU A 67 7.73 -9.36 5.45
C LEU A 67 6.71 -10.31 6.05
N ASP A 68 5.51 -10.36 5.48
CA ASP A 68 4.42 -11.23 5.95
C ASP A 68 3.46 -11.58 4.82
N ILE A 69 2.76 -12.70 4.98
CA ILE A 69 1.73 -13.19 4.06
C ILE A 69 0.52 -13.70 4.84
N THR A 70 -0.67 -13.35 4.37
CA THR A 70 -1.93 -13.95 4.85
C THR A 70 -2.79 -14.34 3.67
N GLY A 71 -3.60 -15.39 3.82
CA GLY A 71 -4.50 -15.80 2.74
C GLY A 71 -4.87 -17.27 2.77
N ILE A 72 -5.29 -17.75 1.62
CA ILE A 72 -5.69 -19.14 1.40
C ILE A 72 -5.06 -19.69 0.12
N ARG A 73 -4.78 -20.99 0.10
CA ARG A 73 -4.40 -21.79 -1.06
C ARG A 73 -5.28 -23.02 -1.13
N ASN A 74 -6.05 -23.20 -2.20
CA ASN A 74 -7.02 -24.32 -2.35
C ASN A 74 -7.84 -24.53 -1.07
N ASP A 75 -8.44 -23.44 -0.53
CA ASP A 75 -9.23 -23.41 0.71
C ASP A 75 -8.45 -23.73 2.00
N VAL A 76 -7.13 -23.92 1.94
CA VAL A 76 -6.25 -24.10 3.10
C VAL A 76 -5.63 -22.76 3.49
N THR A 77 -5.69 -22.41 4.77
CA THR A 77 -5.07 -21.17 5.27
C THR A 77 -3.55 -21.21 5.08
N ILE A 78 -3.00 -20.10 4.58
CA ILE A 78 -1.56 -19.88 4.56
C ILE A 78 -1.10 -19.60 5.99
N GLU A 79 -0.13 -20.38 6.46
CA GLU A 79 0.30 -20.41 7.86
C GLU A 79 1.39 -19.38 8.15
N SER A 80 2.37 -19.26 7.24
CA SER A 80 3.51 -18.36 7.42
C SER A 80 4.27 -18.13 6.11
N LEU A 81 4.91 -16.96 6.01
CA LEU A 81 5.99 -16.72 5.07
C LEU A 81 7.23 -17.49 5.52
N LEU A 82 7.96 -18.11 4.61
CA LEU A 82 9.25 -18.72 4.86
C LEU A 82 10.38 -17.69 4.77
N SER A 83 11.42 -17.84 5.55
CA SER A 83 12.59 -16.96 5.49
C SER A 83 13.27 -17.03 4.12
N PRO A 84 13.87 -15.93 3.64
CA PRO A 84 14.68 -15.96 2.42
C PRO A 84 15.73 -17.07 2.42
N GLY A 85 15.87 -17.75 1.29
CA GLY A 85 16.82 -18.85 1.09
C GLY A 85 16.41 -20.19 1.73
N SER A 86 15.26 -20.26 2.41
CA SER A 86 14.86 -21.48 3.14
C SER A 86 14.17 -22.51 2.26
N PHE A 87 13.62 -22.12 1.11
CA PHE A 87 12.97 -23.04 0.19
C PHE A 87 13.12 -22.56 -1.25
N LEU A 88 13.85 -23.35 -2.08
CA LEU A 88 14.11 -23.07 -3.49
C LEU A 88 14.73 -21.68 -3.72
N ASP A 89 15.66 -21.29 -2.86
CA ASP A 89 16.40 -20.01 -2.91
C ASP A 89 15.50 -18.76 -2.92
N ASN A 90 14.25 -18.85 -2.39
CA ASN A 90 13.33 -17.73 -2.32
C ASN A 90 13.99 -16.48 -1.72
N ASP A 91 13.80 -15.32 -2.33
CA ASP A 91 14.32 -14.02 -1.86
C ASP A 91 13.27 -13.13 -1.22
N ASN A 92 12.00 -13.51 -1.33
CA ASN A 92 10.84 -12.76 -0.83
C ASN A 92 10.81 -11.32 -1.36
N LEU A 93 11.18 -11.11 -2.63
CA LEU A 93 11.26 -9.80 -3.25
C LEU A 93 10.10 -9.58 -4.25
N LEU A 94 9.36 -8.49 -4.03
CA LEU A 94 8.36 -7.96 -4.95
C LEU A 94 9.00 -6.81 -5.73
N LEU A 95 9.14 -6.97 -7.03
CA LEU A 95 9.73 -5.95 -7.91
C LEU A 95 8.72 -4.83 -8.19
N ALA A 96 9.21 -3.59 -8.28
CA ALA A 96 8.38 -2.44 -8.62
C ALA A 96 7.93 -2.45 -10.08
N ASP A 97 8.72 -3.07 -10.97
CA ASP A 97 8.44 -3.19 -12.39
C ASP A 97 7.80 -4.54 -12.71
N SER A 98 7.25 -4.70 -13.92
CA SER A 98 6.78 -6.01 -14.40
C SER A 98 7.94 -6.84 -14.96
N PRO A 99 8.12 -8.12 -14.57
CA PRO A 99 7.23 -8.93 -13.73
C PRO A 99 7.29 -8.52 -12.25
N ALA A 100 6.18 -8.69 -11.52
CA ALA A 100 6.06 -8.27 -10.13
C ALA A 100 6.80 -9.19 -9.14
N LEU A 101 7.21 -10.39 -9.50
CA LEU A 101 8.07 -11.27 -8.69
C LEU A 101 9.47 -11.36 -9.27
N SER A 102 10.44 -11.52 -8.38
CA SER A 102 11.82 -11.88 -8.75
C SER A 102 11.89 -13.30 -9.35
N GLU A 103 13.05 -13.64 -9.89
CA GLU A 103 13.36 -14.99 -10.36
C GLU A 103 13.28 -16.03 -9.22
N PHE A 104 13.50 -15.63 -7.97
CA PHE A 104 13.50 -16.50 -6.79
C PHE A 104 12.17 -16.47 -6.03
N GLY A 105 11.39 -15.39 -6.15
CA GLY A 105 10.04 -15.26 -5.67
C GLY A 105 9.87 -15.31 -4.15
N PHE A 106 8.66 -15.68 -3.71
CA PHE A 106 8.38 -15.82 -2.28
C PHE A 106 7.89 -17.23 -1.93
N ALA A 107 8.27 -17.68 -0.74
CA ALA A 107 7.89 -19.00 -0.25
C ALA A 107 7.05 -18.91 1.03
N TYR A 108 6.09 -19.83 1.16
CA TYR A 108 5.16 -19.88 2.29
C TYR A 108 4.76 -21.33 2.63
N THR A 109 4.10 -21.52 3.78
CA THR A 109 3.52 -22.79 4.19
C THR A 109 2.00 -22.74 4.19
N ALA A 110 1.37 -23.82 3.75
CA ALA A 110 -0.07 -24.06 3.86
C ALA A 110 -0.35 -25.56 4.04
N GLY A 111 -1.10 -25.94 5.09
CA GLY A 111 -1.38 -27.33 5.40
C GLY A 111 -0.14 -28.15 5.70
N GLY A 112 0.90 -27.53 6.27
CA GLY A 112 2.18 -28.18 6.58
C GLY A 112 3.06 -28.47 5.35
N VAL A 113 2.70 -27.97 4.17
CA VAL A 113 3.47 -28.08 2.92
C VAL A 113 4.10 -26.74 2.60
N SER A 114 5.36 -26.73 2.14
CA SER A 114 6.05 -25.53 1.66
C SER A 114 5.83 -25.34 0.17
N TYR A 115 5.58 -24.09 -0.23
CA TYR A 115 5.39 -23.66 -1.62
C TYR A 115 6.27 -22.47 -1.92
N ASN A 116 6.81 -22.38 -3.15
CA ASN A 116 7.48 -21.19 -3.67
C ASN A 116 6.79 -20.75 -4.97
N VAL A 117 6.46 -19.46 -5.05
CA VAL A 117 5.92 -18.80 -6.24
C VAL A 117 6.97 -17.85 -6.79
N PHE A 118 7.39 -18.04 -8.01
CA PHE A 118 8.50 -17.31 -8.61
C PHE A 118 8.29 -17.11 -10.12
N ASN A 119 9.13 -16.30 -10.74
CA ASN A 119 9.07 -15.98 -12.15
C ASN A 119 10.44 -16.19 -12.83
N THR A 120 10.58 -17.24 -13.65
CA THR A 120 11.77 -17.43 -14.50
C THR A 120 11.51 -16.95 -15.93
N TYR A 121 10.64 -17.63 -16.70
CA TYR A 121 10.12 -17.23 -18.00
C TYR A 121 8.61 -17.00 -17.94
N ASP A 122 7.94 -17.74 -17.05
CA ASP A 122 6.54 -17.62 -16.68
C ASP A 122 6.43 -17.78 -15.16
N TYR A 123 5.33 -17.34 -14.60
CA TYR A 123 5.03 -17.59 -13.20
C TYR A 123 4.81 -19.08 -12.93
N LEU A 124 5.43 -19.56 -11.87
CA LEU A 124 5.39 -20.98 -11.48
C LEU A 124 5.23 -21.11 -9.97
N GLU A 125 4.39 -22.03 -9.50
CA GLU A 125 4.37 -22.51 -8.13
C GLU A 125 4.96 -23.91 -8.06
N ILE A 126 5.83 -24.16 -7.07
CA ILE A 126 6.38 -25.49 -6.75
C ILE A 126 6.16 -25.76 -5.27
N GLY A 127 5.66 -26.97 -4.94
CA GLY A 127 5.45 -27.42 -3.56
C GLY A 127 6.24 -28.69 -3.19
N THR A 128 6.41 -28.95 -1.89
CA THR A 128 6.95 -30.22 -1.35
C THR A 128 5.83 -31.23 -1.11
N PRO A 129 6.06 -32.56 -1.23
CA PRO A 129 7.34 -33.20 -1.53
C PRO A 129 7.55 -33.41 -3.02
N GLY A 130 8.55 -32.74 -3.53
CA GLY A 130 9.15 -33.10 -4.81
C GLY A 130 8.99 -32.07 -5.92
N PHE A 131 10.12 -31.75 -6.55
CA PHE A 131 10.28 -30.92 -7.76
C PHE A 131 9.43 -31.35 -8.99
N TYR A 132 8.54 -32.32 -8.80
CA TYR A 132 7.75 -32.91 -9.88
C TYR A 132 6.32 -32.36 -9.98
N THR A 133 5.88 -31.57 -8.97
CA THR A 133 4.54 -30.95 -9.01
C THR A 133 4.68 -29.45 -9.16
N GLY A 134 5.08 -29.01 -10.37
CA GLY A 134 5.04 -27.61 -10.74
C GLY A 134 3.67 -27.24 -11.29
N TYR A 135 3.18 -26.06 -10.94
CA TYR A 135 1.96 -25.45 -11.47
C TYR A 135 2.34 -24.19 -12.25
N PRO A 136 2.47 -24.27 -13.59
CA PRO A 136 2.50 -23.07 -14.42
C PRO A 136 1.27 -22.24 -14.15
N LEU A 137 1.46 -20.96 -13.79
CA LEU A 137 0.37 -20.08 -13.45
C LEU A 137 -0.20 -19.46 -14.73
N SER A 138 -1.44 -19.78 -15.03
CA SER A 138 -2.19 -19.17 -16.14
C SER A 138 -2.65 -17.75 -15.81
N TYR A 139 -2.68 -17.42 -14.52
CA TYR A 139 -3.04 -16.12 -13.99
C TYR A 139 -2.19 -15.81 -12.75
N PHE A 140 -1.62 -14.59 -12.71
CA PHE A 140 -0.94 -14.03 -11.55
C PHE A 140 -1.22 -12.52 -11.48
N SER A 141 -1.58 -12.03 -10.32
CA SER A 141 -1.88 -10.61 -10.10
C SER A 141 -1.40 -10.17 -8.73
N ILE A 142 -0.77 -9.00 -8.69
CA ILE A 142 -0.46 -8.25 -7.47
C ILE A 142 -0.97 -6.83 -7.64
N THR A 143 -1.72 -6.34 -6.66
CA THR A 143 -2.29 -4.99 -6.68
C THR A 143 -2.07 -4.28 -5.34
N PRO A 144 -1.58 -3.03 -5.33
CA PRO A 144 -1.39 -2.30 -4.08
C PRO A 144 -2.74 -2.04 -3.39
N ILE A 145 -2.74 -2.14 -2.06
CA ILE A 145 -3.86 -1.73 -1.23
C ILE A 145 -3.63 -0.25 -0.87
N PRO A 146 -4.53 0.66 -1.27
CA PRO A 146 -4.37 2.07 -0.94
C PRO A 146 -4.36 2.30 0.57
N GLU A 147 -3.33 2.99 1.07
CA GLU A 147 -3.28 3.37 2.48
C GLU A 147 -4.43 4.31 2.83
N SER A 148 -5.18 3.97 3.89
CA SER A 148 -6.29 4.78 4.39
C SER A 148 -5.89 6.18 4.84
N SER A 149 -4.60 6.40 5.18
CA SER A 149 -4.02 7.69 5.54
C SER A 149 -4.07 8.71 4.38
N LEU A 150 -3.88 8.27 3.13
CA LEU A 150 -4.00 9.12 1.94
C LEU A 150 -5.43 9.61 1.76
N MET A 151 -6.43 8.78 2.01
CA MET A 151 -7.85 9.15 1.92
C MET A 151 -8.25 10.15 3.00
N LEU A 152 -7.75 10.02 4.22
CA LEU A 152 -7.98 10.99 5.31
C LEU A 152 -7.32 12.34 5.04
N GLY A 153 -6.13 12.35 4.44
CA GLY A 153 -5.42 13.57 4.05
C GLY A 153 -6.18 14.37 2.97
N ILE A 154 -6.69 13.70 1.95
CA ILE A 154 -7.48 14.33 0.88
C ILE A 154 -8.82 14.85 1.42
N LEU A 155 -9.47 14.09 2.30
CA LEU A 155 -10.74 14.51 2.92
C LEU A 155 -10.56 15.74 3.82
N SER A 156 -9.48 15.80 4.61
CA SER A 156 -9.17 16.93 5.48
C SER A 156 -8.85 18.19 4.68
N LEU A 157 -8.12 18.07 3.56
CA LEU A 157 -7.79 19.19 2.69
C LEU A 157 -9.04 19.77 2.01
N THR A 158 -9.95 18.93 1.54
CA THR A 158 -11.21 19.37 0.91
C THR A 158 -12.12 20.08 1.91
N VAL A 159 -12.21 19.60 3.15
CA VAL A 159 -12.97 20.25 4.23
C VAL A 159 -12.36 21.61 4.58
N LEU A 160 -11.03 21.72 4.66
CA LEU A 160 -10.35 22.99 4.97
C LEU A 160 -10.59 24.04 3.88
N VAL A 161 -10.53 23.66 2.60
CA VAL A 161 -10.80 24.53 1.47
C VAL A 161 -12.27 24.99 1.45
N ALA A 162 -13.19 24.09 1.79
CA ALA A 162 -14.63 24.40 1.87
C ALA A 162 -14.95 25.41 3.00
N ILE A 163 -14.32 25.26 4.16
CA ILE A 163 -14.48 26.16 5.32
C ILE A 163 -13.91 27.55 4.98
N ASN A 164 -12.74 27.60 4.36
CA ASN A 164 -12.08 28.87 4.01
C ASN A 164 -12.89 29.65 2.95
N LYS A 165 -13.46 28.96 1.98
CA LYS A 165 -14.35 29.55 0.96
C LYS A 165 -15.66 30.09 1.57
N ARG A 166 -16.17 29.44 2.62
CA ARG A 166 -17.37 29.87 3.34
C ARG A 166 -17.09 31.12 4.18
N ASN A 167 -15.97 31.16 4.90
CA ASN A 167 -15.58 32.30 5.72
C ASN A 167 -15.26 33.56 4.89
N GLY A 168 -14.66 33.40 3.72
CA GLY A 168 -14.42 34.50 2.77
C GLY A 168 -15.72 35.16 2.27
N ARG A 169 -16.79 34.38 2.07
CA ARG A 169 -18.10 34.93 1.65
C ARG A 169 -18.81 35.70 2.76
N PHE A 170 -18.61 35.34 4.03
CA PHE A 170 -19.15 36.08 5.15
C PHE A 170 -18.46 37.43 5.37
N ALA A 171 -17.14 37.50 5.17
CA ALA A 171 -16.36 38.73 5.29
C ALA A 171 -16.77 39.77 4.21
N LEU A 172 -16.94 39.35 2.98
CA LEU A 172 -17.40 40.19 1.86
C LEU A 172 -18.83 40.74 2.06
N LYS A 173 -19.73 39.93 2.62
CA LYS A 173 -21.12 40.36 2.86
C LYS A 173 -21.23 41.40 3.97
N LYS A 174 -20.31 41.36 4.98
CA LYS A 174 -20.27 42.33 6.08
C LYS A 174 -19.69 43.69 5.65
N LEU A 175 -18.79 43.74 4.66
CA LEU A 175 -18.22 44.96 4.10
C LEU A 175 -19.25 45.73 3.26
N ASN A 176 -20.10 45.04 2.49
CA ASN A 176 -21.12 45.70 1.64
C ASN A 176 -22.30 46.27 2.46
N HIS A 177 -22.52 45.78 3.70
CA HIS A 177 -23.61 46.35 4.53
C HIS A 177 -23.21 47.61 5.29
N HIS A 178 -21.89 47.91 5.37
CA HIS A 178 -21.40 49.11 6.07
C HIS A 178 -21.28 50.35 5.16
N ASN A 179 -21.23 50.15 3.86
CA ASN A 179 -21.12 51.25 2.87
C ASN A 179 -22.48 51.76 2.32
N GLY A 180 -23.60 51.21 2.77
CA GLY A 180 -24.94 51.58 2.31
C GLY A 180 -25.67 52.62 3.18
N SER A 181 -25.05 53.19 4.23
CA SER A 181 -25.73 54.07 5.19
C SER A 181 -25.07 55.47 5.31
N VAL A 182 -24.70 56.07 4.18
CA VAL A 182 -24.33 57.49 4.15
C VAL A 182 -24.90 58.10 2.85
N ALA A 183 -26.17 58.43 2.90
CA ALA A 183 -26.80 59.42 2.02
C ALA A 183 -28.22 59.70 2.59
N ASP A 184 -28.29 60.72 3.41
CA ASP A 184 -29.33 61.76 3.48
C ASP A 184 -29.04 62.71 4.63
#